data_5d9b5933cc4027edebb8778dfd9464f7
#
_entry.id   5d9b5933cc4027edebb8778dfd9464f7
#
_cell.length_a   1.000
_cell.length_b   1.000
_cell.length_c   1.000
_cell.angle_alpha   90.00
_cell.angle_beta   90.00
_cell.angle_gamma   90.00
#
_symmetry.space_group_name_H-M   'P 1'
#
loop_
_entity.id
_entity.type
_entity.pdbx_description
1 polymer ?
#
loop_
_entity_poly.entity_id
_entity_poly.type
_entity_poly.pdbx_seq_one_letter_code
_entity_poly.pdbx_strand_id
1 'polypeptide(L)'
;VYSRAEGLANGDGMVGYAYNALKEACYGEDTANLMLLQYETLVSDPAAAMKAIYDFTGEPAFTHDFDNVSYDADEFDMRAGTPGLHTVRQKIAVRERTSVLPPDVFRRFENDAFWRDPHLNFRSVRVV
;
A
#
# COMPACT_ATOMS: atom_id res chain seq x y z
N VAL A 1 -0.37 -1.27 23.95
CA VAL A 1 0.07 -1.66 22.59
C VAL A 1 -0.72 -2.86 22.10
N TYR A 2 -0.78 -3.96 22.86
CA TYR A 2 -1.45 -5.20 22.45
C TYR A 2 -2.91 -5.02 22.05
N SER A 3 -3.75 -4.50 22.94
CA SER A 3 -5.18 -4.30 22.65
C SER A 3 -5.44 -3.39 21.45
N ARG A 4 -4.57 -2.39 21.24
CA ARG A 4 -4.67 -1.50 20.08
C ARG A 4 -4.26 -2.19 18.79
N ALA A 5 -3.20 -2.99 18.81
CA ALA A 5 -2.78 -3.78 17.66
C ALA A 5 -3.85 -4.80 17.27
N GLU A 6 -4.41 -5.52 18.25
CA GLU A 6 -5.48 -6.48 18.03
C GLU A 6 -6.76 -5.79 17.51
N GLY A 7 -7.15 -4.65 18.08
CA GLY A 7 -8.30 -3.89 17.62
C GLY A 7 -8.16 -3.37 16.19
N LEU A 8 -6.94 -3.02 15.75
CA LEU A 8 -6.69 -2.61 14.36
C LEU A 8 -6.68 -3.80 13.38
N ALA A 9 -6.17 -4.95 13.82
CA ALA A 9 -5.95 -6.13 12.98
C ALA A 9 -7.14 -7.10 12.93
N ASN A 10 -8.13 -6.98 13.83
CA ASN A 10 -9.33 -7.82 13.78
C ASN A 10 -10.18 -7.51 12.52
N GLY A 11 -11.13 -8.39 12.18
CA GLY A 11 -11.92 -8.28 10.97
C GLY A 11 -12.68 -6.95 10.78
N ASP A 12 -13.07 -6.31 11.88
CA ASP A 12 -13.77 -5.02 11.88
C ASP A 12 -12.82 -3.82 12.08
N GLY A 13 -11.55 -4.11 12.38
CA GLY A 13 -10.52 -3.09 12.53
C GLY A 13 -10.07 -2.51 11.21
N MET A 14 -9.53 -1.31 11.22
CA MET A 14 -9.13 -0.57 10.02
C MET A 14 -8.19 -1.40 9.11
N VAL A 15 -7.23 -2.09 9.68
CA VAL A 15 -6.27 -2.93 8.94
C VAL A 15 -6.91 -4.26 8.53
N GLY A 16 -7.59 -4.92 9.46
CA GLY A 16 -8.22 -6.22 9.19
C GLY A 16 -9.32 -6.14 8.14
N TYR A 17 -10.16 -5.11 8.20
CA TYR A 17 -11.19 -4.87 7.19
C TYR A 17 -10.58 -4.66 5.79
N ALA A 18 -9.58 -3.78 5.68
CA ALA A 18 -8.89 -3.53 4.41
C ALA A 18 -8.20 -4.80 3.87
N TYR A 19 -7.57 -5.59 4.75
CA TYR A 19 -6.93 -6.85 4.39
C TYR A 19 -7.94 -7.90 3.89
N ASN A 20 -9.10 -8.02 4.53
CA ASN A 20 -10.16 -8.92 4.09
C ASN A 20 -10.76 -8.48 2.76
N ALA A 21 -11.01 -7.18 2.57
CA ALA A 21 -11.49 -6.65 1.29
C ALA A 21 -10.48 -6.90 0.15
N LEU A 22 -9.17 -6.78 0.44
CA LEU A 22 -8.14 -7.14 -0.52
C LEU A 22 -8.16 -8.63 -0.88
N LYS A 23 -8.34 -9.51 0.11
CA LYS A 23 -8.50 -10.95 -0.15
C LYS A 23 -9.72 -11.26 -1.02
N GLU A 24 -10.86 -10.66 -0.72
CA GLU A 24 -12.08 -10.82 -1.52
C GLU A 24 -11.85 -10.38 -2.97
N ALA A 25 -11.20 -9.24 -3.19
CA ALA A 25 -10.87 -8.77 -4.53
C ALA A 25 -9.92 -9.74 -5.26
N CYS A 26 -8.86 -10.21 -4.58
CA CYS A 26 -7.87 -11.12 -5.17
C CYS A 26 -8.44 -12.53 -5.47
N TYR A 27 -9.44 -12.96 -4.72
CA TYR A 27 -10.06 -14.29 -4.90
C TYR A 27 -11.35 -14.24 -5.72
N GLY A 28 -11.83 -13.05 -6.05
CA GLY A 28 -13.01 -12.81 -6.87
C GLY A 28 -12.84 -13.21 -8.33
N GLU A 29 -13.85 -12.90 -9.14
CA GLU A 29 -13.88 -13.26 -10.57
C GLU A 29 -13.20 -12.20 -11.45
N ASP A 30 -13.17 -10.95 -11.01
CA ASP A 30 -12.68 -9.80 -11.78
C ASP A 30 -11.17 -9.52 -11.61
N THR A 31 -10.37 -10.53 -11.32
CA THR A 31 -8.94 -10.38 -11.05
C THR A 31 -8.12 -9.88 -12.24
N ALA A 32 -8.63 -9.99 -13.46
CA ALA A 32 -8.02 -9.40 -14.64
C ALA A 32 -7.96 -7.86 -14.57
N ASN A 33 -8.86 -7.24 -13.80
CA ASN A 33 -8.92 -5.80 -13.59
C ASN A 33 -8.22 -5.36 -12.29
N LEU A 34 -7.46 -6.26 -11.66
CA LEU A 34 -6.77 -6.00 -10.39
C LEU A 34 -5.25 -6.11 -10.57
N MET A 35 -4.55 -5.11 -10.12
CA MET A 35 -3.10 -5.12 -9.95
C MET A 35 -2.76 -4.64 -8.54
N LEU A 36 -1.87 -5.35 -7.86
CA LEU A 36 -1.35 -4.95 -6.57
C LEU A 36 0.00 -4.25 -6.76
N LEU A 37 0.10 -3.03 -6.28
CA LEU A 37 1.34 -2.28 -6.24
C LEU A 37 1.92 -2.32 -4.82
N GLN A 38 3.09 -2.90 -4.67
CA GLN A 38 3.79 -2.92 -3.38
C GLN A 38 4.47 -1.57 -3.13
N TYR A 39 4.31 -1.08 -1.92
CA TYR A 39 4.94 0.17 -1.49
C TYR A 39 6.47 0.13 -1.69
N GLU A 40 7.09 -1.00 -1.38
CA GLU A 40 8.53 -1.20 -1.51
C GLU A 40 9.00 -1.05 -2.96
N THR A 41 8.24 -1.60 -3.93
CA THR A 41 8.52 -1.43 -5.35
C THR A 41 8.40 0.04 -5.75
N LEU A 42 7.30 0.69 -5.34
CA LEU A 42 7.08 2.11 -5.66
C LEU A 42 8.20 3.01 -5.15
N VAL A 43 8.74 2.76 -3.96
CA VAL A 43 9.77 3.65 -3.38
C VAL A 43 11.20 3.27 -3.78
N SER A 44 11.45 2.02 -4.21
CA SER A 44 12.77 1.56 -4.65
C SER A 44 13.01 1.80 -6.15
N ASP A 45 11.96 1.61 -6.97
CA ASP A 45 12.00 1.84 -8.40
C ASP A 45 10.68 2.47 -8.88
N PRO A 46 10.46 3.77 -8.58
CA PRO A 46 9.23 4.45 -8.94
C PRO A 46 8.98 4.51 -10.45
N ALA A 47 10.04 4.52 -11.26
CA ALA A 47 9.91 4.56 -12.72
C ALA A 47 9.34 3.24 -13.26
N ALA A 48 9.86 2.10 -12.81
CA ALA A 48 9.32 0.80 -13.18
C ALA A 48 7.90 0.59 -12.65
N ALA A 49 7.61 1.03 -11.43
CA ALA A 49 6.28 0.96 -10.83
C ALA A 49 5.25 1.76 -11.65
N MET A 50 5.56 3.00 -12.00
CA MET A 50 4.67 3.84 -12.82
C MET A 50 4.49 3.28 -14.23
N LYS A 51 5.57 2.75 -14.85
CA LYS A 51 5.46 2.05 -16.13
C LYS A 51 4.48 0.89 -16.04
N ALA A 52 4.57 0.06 -15.00
CA ALA A 52 3.67 -1.07 -14.82
C ALA A 52 2.21 -0.65 -14.65
N ILE A 53 1.96 0.49 -13.99
CA ILE A 53 0.61 1.09 -13.86
C ILE A 53 0.08 1.50 -15.22
N TYR A 54 0.85 2.23 -16.03
CA TYR A 54 0.42 2.66 -17.36
C TYR A 54 0.19 1.47 -18.31
N ASP A 55 1.07 0.48 -18.28
CA ASP A 55 0.91 -0.77 -19.05
C ASP A 55 -0.38 -1.51 -18.64
N PHE A 56 -0.74 -1.47 -17.36
CA PHE A 56 -1.93 -2.16 -16.84
C PHE A 56 -3.22 -1.39 -17.16
N THR A 57 -3.22 -0.08 -17.01
CA THR A 57 -4.40 0.75 -17.25
C THR A 57 -4.64 1.06 -18.73
N GLY A 58 -3.62 0.86 -19.58
CA GLY A 58 -3.67 1.22 -21.00
C GLY A 58 -3.59 2.72 -21.27
N GLU A 59 -3.20 3.50 -20.25
CA GLU A 59 -3.07 4.94 -20.36
C GLU A 59 -1.71 5.34 -20.97
N PRO A 60 -1.64 6.46 -21.70
CA PRO A 60 -0.38 6.99 -22.19
C PRO A 60 0.59 7.30 -21.05
N ALA A 61 1.86 6.91 -21.22
CA ALA A 61 2.89 7.18 -20.23
C ALA A 61 3.09 8.70 -20.03
N PHE A 62 3.16 9.11 -18.78
CA PHE A 62 3.49 10.47 -18.37
C PHE A 62 4.90 10.52 -17.77
N THR A 63 5.64 11.59 -18.02
CA THR A 63 6.96 11.79 -17.43
C THR A 63 6.81 12.35 -16.02
N HIS A 64 7.23 11.58 -15.05
CA HIS A 64 7.20 11.97 -13.63
C HIS A 64 8.56 12.46 -13.18
N ASP A 65 8.57 13.48 -12.31
CA ASP A 65 9.75 13.90 -11.55
C ASP A 65 9.65 13.35 -10.13
N PHE A 66 10.35 12.24 -9.88
CA PHE A 66 10.34 11.54 -8.60
C PHE A 66 11.21 12.22 -7.53
N ASP A 67 12.02 13.20 -7.92
CA ASP A 67 12.84 14.00 -7.01
C ASP A 67 12.19 15.33 -6.64
N ASN A 68 11.07 15.67 -7.30
CA ASN A 68 10.37 16.94 -7.07
C ASN A 68 8.85 16.73 -6.99
N VAL A 69 8.41 15.83 -6.16
CA VAL A 69 6.99 15.59 -5.88
C VAL A 69 6.44 16.78 -5.10
N SER A 70 5.35 17.35 -5.58
CA SER A 70 4.63 18.41 -4.89
C SER A 70 3.15 18.06 -4.74
N TYR A 71 2.60 18.33 -3.59
CA TYR A 71 1.17 18.20 -3.30
C TYR A 71 0.80 19.17 -2.21
N ASP A 72 -0.25 19.94 -2.44
CA ASP A 72 -0.77 20.89 -1.46
C ASP A 72 -2.13 20.37 -0.93
N ALA A 73 -2.17 20.11 0.36
CA ALA A 73 -3.38 19.73 1.09
C ALA A 73 -3.69 20.70 2.24
N ASP A 74 -3.03 21.85 2.30
CA ASP A 74 -3.08 22.76 3.46
C ASP A 74 -4.51 23.19 3.77
N GLU A 75 -5.31 23.51 2.76
CA GLU A 75 -6.70 23.90 2.97
C GLU A 75 -7.53 22.75 3.54
N PHE A 76 -7.33 21.53 3.06
CA PHE A 76 -8.01 20.34 3.57
C PHE A 76 -7.60 20.04 5.00
N ASP A 77 -6.31 20.06 5.27
CA ASP A 77 -5.75 19.77 6.60
C ASP A 77 -6.20 20.79 7.65
N MET A 78 -6.26 22.07 7.27
CA MET A 78 -6.78 23.12 8.16
C MET A 78 -8.27 22.90 8.47
N ARG A 79 -9.10 22.57 7.47
CA ARG A 79 -10.53 22.26 7.70
C ARG A 79 -10.73 21.03 8.57
N ALA A 80 -9.87 20.02 8.41
CA ALA A 80 -9.89 18.79 9.21
C ALA A 80 -9.33 18.98 10.64
N GLY A 81 -8.77 20.16 10.95
CA GLY A 81 -8.13 20.42 12.24
C GLY A 81 -6.81 19.66 12.45
N THR A 82 -6.18 19.25 11.37
CA THR A 82 -4.92 18.43 11.36
C THR A 82 -3.85 19.04 10.45
N PRO A 83 -3.39 20.27 10.71
CA PRO A 83 -2.44 20.96 9.84
C PRO A 83 -1.20 20.09 9.56
N GLY A 84 -0.83 19.94 8.27
CA GLY A 84 0.33 19.21 7.82
C GLY A 84 0.21 17.67 7.84
N LEU A 85 -0.99 17.12 8.09
CA LEU A 85 -1.20 15.66 8.11
C LEU A 85 -0.89 15.01 6.75
N HIS A 86 -1.23 15.67 5.66
CA HIS A 86 -1.05 15.17 4.29
C HIS A 86 0.16 15.79 3.58
N THR A 87 1.09 16.39 4.33
CA THR A 87 2.34 16.89 3.75
C THR A 87 3.11 15.75 3.10
N VAL A 88 3.33 15.83 1.79
CA VAL A 88 4.16 14.88 1.05
C VAL A 88 5.60 15.32 1.04
N ARG A 89 6.49 14.37 0.83
CA ARG A 89 7.92 14.66 0.69
C ARG A 89 8.26 14.94 -0.75
N GLN A 90 9.18 15.83 -0.93
CA GLN A 90 9.65 16.21 -2.25
C GLN A 90 10.26 15.05 -3.04
N LYS A 91 10.92 14.10 -2.35
CA LYS A 91 11.58 12.96 -3.01
C LYS A 91 10.97 11.63 -2.59
N ILE A 92 10.71 10.77 -3.59
CA ILE A 92 10.40 9.36 -3.36
C ILE A 92 11.69 8.62 -3.01
N ALA A 93 11.71 7.97 -1.85
CA ALA A 93 12.89 7.25 -1.37
C ALA A 93 12.51 6.15 -0.37
N VAL A 94 13.28 5.08 -0.40
CA VAL A 94 13.20 4.01 0.60
C VAL A 94 13.50 4.58 1.99
N ARG A 95 12.74 4.16 2.98
CA ARG A 95 12.96 4.48 4.38
C ARG A 95 12.96 3.23 5.22
N GLU A 96 13.97 3.13 6.03
CA GLU A 96 13.96 2.17 7.12
C GLU A 96 12.86 2.52 8.10
N ARG A 97 12.04 1.54 8.42
CA ARG A 97 10.99 1.64 9.43
C ARG A 97 11.25 0.60 10.50
N THR A 98 11.37 1.06 11.72
CA THR A 98 11.43 0.17 12.87
C THR A 98 10.00 -0.09 13.35
N SER A 99 9.64 -1.36 13.52
CA SER A 99 8.35 -1.71 14.08
C SER A 99 8.26 -1.25 15.55
N VAL A 100 7.13 -0.66 15.90
CA VAL A 100 6.78 -0.30 17.29
C VAL A 100 5.98 -1.43 17.97
N LEU A 101 5.69 -2.50 17.24
CA LEU A 101 4.99 -3.66 17.77
C LEU A 101 5.93 -4.52 18.62
N PRO A 102 5.43 -5.11 19.72
CA PRO A 102 6.15 -6.17 20.41
C PRO A 102 6.50 -7.32 19.45
N PRO A 103 7.67 -7.99 19.63
CA PRO A 103 8.16 -9.00 18.69
C PRO A 103 7.20 -10.18 18.47
N ASP A 104 6.42 -10.55 19.46
CA ASP A 104 5.41 -11.62 19.37
C ASP A 104 4.21 -11.18 18.52
N VAL A 105 3.78 -9.93 18.67
CA VAL A 105 2.71 -9.35 17.84
C VAL A 105 3.19 -9.17 16.40
N PHE A 106 4.42 -8.66 16.22
CA PHE A 106 5.01 -8.51 14.90
C PHE A 106 5.05 -9.83 14.13
N ARG A 107 5.56 -10.90 14.76
CA ARG A 107 5.65 -12.25 14.17
C ARG A 107 4.30 -12.83 13.72
N ARG A 108 3.19 -12.42 14.35
CA ARG A 108 1.85 -12.89 13.94
C ARG A 108 1.42 -12.39 12.57
N PHE A 109 1.98 -11.26 12.11
CA PHE A 109 1.54 -10.57 10.88
C PHE A 109 2.63 -10.45 9.81
N GLU A 110 3.91 -10.69 10.15
CA GLU A 110 5.04 -10.47 9.25
C GLU A 110 4.97 -11.27 7.94
N ASN A 111 4.27 -12.41 7.94
CA ASN A 111 4.14 -13.30 6.80
C ASN A 111 2.74 -13.31 6.17
N ASP A 112 1.87 -12.38 6.52
CA ASP A 112 0.49 -12.33 6.04
C ASP A 112 0.34 -11.79 4.61
N ALA A 113 1.43 -11.62 3.90
CA ALA A 113 1.44 -11.15 2.51
C ALA A 113 1.07 -12.27 1.53
N PHE A 114 -0.19 -12.74 1.58
CA PHE A 114 -0.69 -13.87 0.77
C PHE A 114 -0.47 -13.71 -0.73
N TRP A 115 -0.42 -12.48 -1.23
CA TRP A 115 -0.18 -12.18 -2.64
C TRP A 115 1.25 -12.50 -3.11
N ARG A 116 2.20 -12.72 -2.18
CA ARG A 116 3.59 -13.12 -2.47
C ARG A 116 3.75 -14.63 -2.59
N ASP A 117 2.81 -15.40 -2.07
CA ASP A 117 2.81 -16.85 -2.14
C ASP A 117 2.03 -17.30 -3.40
N PRO A 118 2.69 -17.95 -4.40
CA PRO A 118 2.00 -18.42 -5.60
C PRO A 118 0.85 -19.39 -5.33
N HIS A 119 0.91 -20.15 -4.23
CA HIS A 119 -0.16 -21.07 -3.84
C HIS A 119 -1.39 -20.33 -3.28
N LEU A 120 -1.19 -19.16 -2.67
CA LEU A 120 -2.26 -18.33 -2.16
C LEU A 120 -2.74 -17.32 -3.18
N ASN A 121 -1.88 -16.87 -4.09
CA ASN A 121 -2.24 -16.04 -5.25
C ASN A 121 -2.65 -16.91 -6.46
N PHE A 122 -3.54 -17.87 -6.24
CA PHE A 122 -3.92 -18.87 -7.24
C PHE A 122 -4.70 -18.28 -8.44
N ARG A 123 -5.25 -17.09 -8.33
CA ARG A 123 -5.85 -16.33 -9.44
C ARG A 123 -4.81 -15.56 -10.26
N SER A 124 -3.54 -15.65 -9.90
CA SER A 124 -2.43 -14.99 -10.60
C SER A 124 -2.63 -13.48 -10.74
N VAL A 125 -3.16 -12.83 -9.70
CA VAL A 125 -3.27 -11.37 -9.65
C VAL A 125 -1.86 -10.79 -9.85
N ARG A 126 -1.74 -9.80 -10.74
CA ARG A 126 -0.47 -9.14 -11.00
C ARG A 126 -0.01 -8.38 -9.77
N VAL A 127 1.20 -8.66 -9.32
CA VAL A 127 1.86 -7.97 -8.21
C VAL A 127 3.11 -7.28 -8.73
N VAL A 128 3.28 -6.01 -8.40
CA VAL A 128 4.39 -5.14 -8.85
C VAL A 128 5.09 -4.53 -7.64
#